data_21075d94ee3156ff0123539194dc051c
#
_entry.id   21075d94ee3156ff0123539194dc051c
#
_cell.length_a   1.000
_cell.length_b   1.000
_cell.length_c   1.000
_cell.angle_alpha   90.00
_cell.angle_beta   90.00
_cell.angle_gamma   90.00
#
_symmetry.space_group_name_H-M   'P 1'
#
loop_
_entity.id
_entity.type
_entity.pdbx_description
1 polymer ?
#
loop_
_entity_poly.entity_id
_entity_poly.type
_entity_poly.pdbx_seq_one_letter_code
_entity_poly.pdbx_strand_id
1 'polypeptide(L)'
;MAEMKNQKLLNKALNLLPDLVETKVDAVQTVELYKNDNSIVIEQAVDYRKRVLKKGNRVCLDFGNHQVGYLTLNLNYRGSHPDAPVWLKLHFAENATELFEDGKSYQGWICSSWIEEEQLHVDVVPSQLRLPRRYAFRYVMIEVLDISSKFDLVVEDAFCTAVSSAKDQELSAFKAQNHKLAKMDQIAC
;
A
#
# COMPACT_ATOMS: atom_id res chain seq x y z
N MET A 1 16.44 37.69 -19.08
CA MET A 1 15.71 38.26 -17.90
C MET A 1 14.51 37.45 -17.44
N ALA A 2 13.70 36.87 -18.34
CA ALA A 2 12.57 35.98 -17.97
C ALA A 2 13.03 34.67 -17.30
N GLU A 3 14.09 34.06 -17.79
CA GLU A 3 14.66 32.81 -17.24
C GLU A 3 15.16 32.98 -15.78
N MET A 4 15.81 34.10 -15.47
CA MET A 4 16.24 34.40 -14.09
C MET A 4 15.09 34.64 -13.12
N LYS A 5 13.97 35.21 -13.59
CA LYS A 5 12.77 35.38 -12.75
C LYS A 5 12.13 34.01 -12.42
N ASN A 6 12.08 33.12 -13.40
CA ASN A 6 11.55 31.78 -13.22
C ASN A 6 12.41 30.95 -12.24
N GLN A 7 13.75 31.05 -12.32
CA GLN A 7 14.65 30.36 -11.41
C GLN A 7 14.49 30.83 -9.95
N LYS A 8 14.34 32.17 -9.74
CA LYS A 8 14.11 32.72 -8.41
C LYS A 8 12.78 32.25 -7.81
N LEU A 9 11.73 32.14 -8.61
CA LEU A 9 10.43 31.61 -8.19
C LEU A 9 10.51 30.12 -7.89
N LEU A 10 11.21 29.36 -8.73
CA LEU A 10 11.46 27.94 -8.52
C LEU A 10 12.20 27.68 -7.21
N ASN A 11 13.30 28.39 -6.96
CA ASN A 11 14.07 28.28 -5.72
C ASN A 11 13.22 28.64 -4.50
N LYS A 12 12.36 29.67 -4.61
CA LYS A 12 11.43 30.02 -3.54
C LYS A 12 10.41 28.90 -3.29
N ALA A 13 9.88 28.31 -4.34
CA ALA A 13 8.94 27.19 -4.22
C ALA A 13 9.61 25.97 -3.58
N LEU A 14 10.83 25.62 -4.00
CA LEU A 14 11.59 24.51 -3.43
C LEU A 14 11.90 24.71 -1.94
N ASN A 15 12.21 25.96 -1.53
CA ASN A 15 12.46 26.29 -0.12
C ASN A 15 11.19 26.27 0.75
N LEU A 16 10.01 26.20 0.15
CA LEU A 16 8.73 26.07 0.85
C LEU A 16 8.24 24.62 0.93
N LEU A 17 8.94 23.68 0.28
CA LEU A 17 8.62 22.26 0.43
C LEU A 17 8.96 21.83 1.87
N PRO A 18 8.06 21.08 2.53
CA PRO A 18 8.36 20.54 3.84
C PRO A 18 9.47 19.48 3.74
N ASP A 19 10.29 19.39 4.77
CA ASP A 19 11.17 18.25 4.95
C ASP A 19 10.32 17.01 5.17
N LEU A 20 10.58 15.95 4.39
CA LEU A 20 9.87 14.70 4.50
C LEU A 20 10.67 13.71 5.34
N VAL A 21 9.97 13.03 6.24
CA VAL A 21 10.49 11.91 7.03
C VAL A 21 10.00 10.62 6.38
N GLU A 22 10.92 9.73 6.08
CA GLU A 22 10.61 8.39 5.56
C GLU A 22 10.80 7.35 6.66
N THR A 23 9.79 6.49 6.85
CA THR A 23 9.83 5.42 7.84
C THR A 23 9.45 4.10 7.17
N LYS A 24 10.25 3.05 7.39
CA LYS A 24 9.89 1.70 6.93
C LYS A 24 8.81 1.12 7.86
N VAL A 25 7.69 0.72 7.28
CA VAL A 25 6.59 0.04 7.97
C VAL A 25 6.34 -1.30 7.31
N ASP A 26 6.57 -2.39 8.03
CA ASP A 26 6.33 -3.74 7.55
C ASP A 26 4.85 -4.11 7.68
N ALA A 27 4.36 -5.02 6.82
CA ALA A 27 3.05 -5.61 7.00
C ALA A 27 2.97 -6.37 8.33
N VAL A 28 1.97 -6.04 9.14
CA VAL A 28 1.79 -6.59 10.51
C VAL A 28 1.28 -8.01 10.45
N GLN A 29 0.34 -8.28 9.54
CA GLN A 29 -0.29 -9.58 9.39
C GLN A 29 -0.85 -9.82 8.00
N THR A 30 -1.10 -11.09 7.71
CA THR A 30 -1.89 -11.54 6.57
C THR A 30 -3.32 -11.75 7.03
N VAL A 31 -4.29 -11.28 6.25
CA VAL A 31 -5.72 -11.43 6.58
C VAL A 31 -6.47 -12.09 5.43
N GLU A 32 -7.54 -12.80 5.77
CA GLU A 32 -8.58 -13.23 4.85
C GLU A 32 -9.85 -12.42 5.10
N LEU A 33 -10.53 -12.06 4.01
CA LEU A 33 -11.68 -11.17 4.04
C LEU A 33 -12.89 -11.89 3.47
N TYR A 34 -13.97 -11.88 4.22
CA TYR A 34 -15.24 -12.48 3.80
C TYR A 34 -16.35 -11.45 3.89
N LYS A 35 -17.16 -11.38 2.83
CA LYS A 35 -18.38 -10.58 2.84
C LYS A 35 -19.52 -11.45 3.35
N ASN A 36 -20.12 -11.05 4.47
CA ASN A 36 -21.25 -11.72 5.08
C ASN A 36 -22.40 -10.71 5.16
N ASP A 37 -23.42 -10.83 4.31
CA ASP A 37 -24.55 -9.91 4.16
C ASP A 37 -24.09 -8.43 4.14
N ASN A 38 -24.26 -7.72 5.24
CA ASN A 38 -23.93 -6.30 5.38
C ASN A 38 -22.63 -6.05 6.18
N SER A 39 -21.87 -7.08 6.47
CA SER A 39 -20.62 -6.96 7.25
C SER A 39 -19.44 -7.60 6.53
N ILE A 40 -18.24 -7.13 6.86
CA ILE A 40 -17.00 -7.76 6.44
C ILE A 40 -16.34 -8.37 7.66
N VAL A 41 -16.03 -9.64 7.55
CA VAL A 41 -15.28 -10.41 8.55
C VAL A 41 -13.83 -10.41 8.13
N ILE A 42 -12.95 -10.04 9.05
CA ILE A 42 -11.50 -10.05 8.87
C ILE A 42 -10.95 -11.11 9.80
N GLU A 43 -10.30 -12.12 9.23
CA GLU A 43 -9.67 -13.21 9.98
C GLU A 43 -8.16 -13.22 9.73
N GLN A 44 -7.39 -13.57 10.75
CA GLN A 44 -5.96 -13.75 10.59
C GLN A 44 -5.70 -14.99 9.74
N ALA A 45 -4.89 -14.84 8.70
CA ALA A 45 -4.52 -15.91 7.79
C ALA A 45 -3.09 -16.40 8.02
N VAL A 46 -2.71 -17.45 7.30
CA VAL A 46 -1.32 -17.92 7.25
C VAL A 46 -0.43 -16.83 6.69
N ASP A 47 0.70 -16.57 7.34
CA ASP A 47 1.70 -15.59 6.92
C ASP A 47 2.01 -15.71 5.42
N TYR A 48 1.90 -14.59 4.71
CA TYR A 48 2.13 -14.51 3.27
C TYR A 48 3.49 -15.03 2.85
N ARG A 49 4.54 -14.88 3.68
CA ARG A 49 5.89 -15.38 3.42
C ARG A 49 5.96 -16.90 3.27
N LYS A 50 4.98 -17.61 3.84
CA LYS A 50 4.85 -19.07 3.76
C LYS A 50 3.96 -19.52 2.62
N ARG A 51 3.31 -18.60 1.93
CA ARG A 51 2.38 -18.90 0.83
C ARG A 51 3.10 -18.92 -0.51
N VAL A 52 2.63 -19.79 -1.37
CA VAL A 52 3.04 -19.89 -2.77
C VAL A 52 1.84 -19.47 -3.60
N LEU A 53 2.02 -18.47 -4.45
CA LEU A 53 0.94 -17.87 -5.21
C LEU A 53 0.98 -18.37 -6.66
N LYS A 54 -0.11 -19.00 -7.07
CA LYS A 54 -0.40 -19.44 -8.43
C LYS A 54 -1.39 -18.50 -9.09
N LYS A 55 -1.61 -18.68 -10.38
CA LYS A 55 -2.68 -17.97 -11.10
C LYS A 55 -4.01 -18.04 -10.34
N GLY A 56 -4.63 -16.87 -10.15
CA GLY A 56 -5.88 -16.69 -9.42
C GLY A 56 -5.74 -16.68 -7.90
N ASN A 57 -4.56 -16.95 -7.35
CA ASN A 57 -4.35 -16.81 -5.91
C ASN A 57 -4.19 -15.32 -5.53
N ARG A 58 -4.68 -15.01 -4.33
CA ARG A 58 -4.56 -13.69 -3.74
C ARG A 58 -4.14 -13.78 -2.28
N VAL A 59 -3.50 -12.72 -1.81
CA VAL A 59 -3.13 -12.53 -0.41
C VAL A 59 -3.40 -11.08 -0.02
N CYS A 60 -3.99 -10.88 1.14
CA CYS A 60 -4.23 -9.54 1.67
C CYS A 60 -3.32 -9.28 2.87
N LEU A 61 -2.63 -8.17 2.82
CA LEU A 61 -1.71 -7.68 3.86
C LEU A 61 -2.38 -6.55 4.64
N ASP A 62 -2.31 -6.58 5.97
CA ASP A 62 -2.72 -5.50 6.87
C ASP A 62 -1.47 -4.85 7.46
N PHE A 63 -1.33 -3.55 7.28
CA PHE A 63 -0.25 -2.72 7.82
C PHE A 63 -0.55 -2.18 9.23
N GLY A 64 -1.68 -2.58 9.81
CA GLY A 64 -2.09 -2.22 11.18
C GLY A 64 -2.74 -0.83 11.25
N ASN A 65 -2.10 0.18 10.68
CA ASN A 65 -2.59 1.54 10.60
C ASN A 65 -2.60 2.05 9.16
N HIS A 66 -3.31 3.15 8.91
CA HIS A 66 -3.27 3.87 7.66
C HIS A 66 -1.84 4.39 7.39
N GLN A 67 -1.37 4.18 6.17
CA GLN A 67 -0.07 4.59 5.67
C GLN A 67 -0.24 5.45 4.43
N VAL A 68 0.64 6.44 4.26
CA VAL A 68 0.82 7.16 3.00
C VAL A 68 2.28 7.00 2.58
N GLY A 69 2.53 6.27 1.49
CA GLY A 69 3.92 5.96 1.13
C GLY A 69 4.05 5.10 -0.11
N TYR A 70 5.25 4.58 -0.30
CA TYR A 70 5.63 3.74 -1.43
C TYR A 70 5.66 2.28 -1.02
N LEU A 71 4.85 1.44 -1.66
CA LEU A 71 4.91 0.00 -1.44
C LEU A 71 6.14 -0.61 -2.12
N THR A 72 6.81 -1.49 -1.40
CA THR A 72 7.91 -2.33 -1.90
C THR A 72 7.61 -3.79 -1.60
N LEU A 73 7.75 -4.64 -2.61
CA LEU A 73 7.60 -6.09 -2.53
C LEU A 73 8.92 -6.77 -2.91
N ASN A 74 9.43 -7.64 -2.06
CA ASN A 74 10.51 -8.55 -2.42
C ASN A 74 9.89 -9.84 -2.96
N LEU A 75 10.05 -10.06 -4.24
CA LEU A 75 9.46 -11.16 -4.97
C LEU A 75 10.50 -12.24 -5.25
N ASN A 76 10.12 -13.49 -5.09
CA ASN A 76 10.90 -14.67 -5.42
C ASN A 76 9.99 -15.72 -6.07
N TYR A 77 10.54 -16.87 -6.43
CA TYR A 77 9.78 -17.95 -7.05
C TYR A 77 10.14 -19.33 -6.48
N ARG A 78 9.26 -20.29 -6.69
CA ARG A 78 9.52 -21.72 -6.48
C ARG A 78 9.19 -22.48 -7.76
N GLY A 79 10.00 -23.48 -8.06
CA GLY A 79 9.86 -24.29 -9.27
C GLY A 79 11.00 -24.09 -10.25
N SER A 80 10.71 -24.15 -11.53
CA SER A 80 11.71 -23.92 -12.58
C SER A 80 12.02 -22.43 -12.73
N HIS A 81 13.12 -22.13 -13.38
CA HIS A 81 13.49 -20.75 -13.69
C HIS A 81 12.35 -20.03 -14.45
N PRO A 82 11.98 -18.80 -14.04
CA PRO A 82 10.95 -18.03 -14.70
C PRO A 82 11.22 -17.85 -16.20
N ASP A 83 10.22 -18.15 -17.00
CA ASP A 83 10.27 -18.06 -18.47
C ASP A 83 9.25 -17.08 -19.05
N ALA A 84 8.49 -16.40 -18.18
CA ALA A 84 7.51 -15.38 -18.54
C ALA A 84 7.35 -14.37 -17.39
N PRO A 85 6.87 -13.15 -17.68
CA PRO A 85 6.49 -12.19 -16.65
C PRO A 85 5.39 -12.72 -15.76
N VAL A 86 5.36 -12.25 -14.50
CA VAL A 86 4.21 -12.43 -13.61
C VAL A 86 3.28 -11.23 -13.78
N TRP A 87 2.00 -11.49 -14.05
CA TRP A 87 0.99 -10.44 -14.13
C TRP A 87 0.28 -10.31 -12.80
N LEU A 88 0.51 -9.18 -12.13
CA LEU A 88 -0.01 -8.86 -10.81
C LEU A 88 -1.11 -7.81 -10.88
N LYS A 89 -2.08 -7.93 -10.00
CA LYS A 89 -3.00 -6.88 -9.61
C LYS A 89 -2.75 -6.54 -8.14
N LEU A 90 -2.55 -5.25 -7.86
CA LEU A 90 -2.44 -4.70 -6.52
C LEU A 90 -3.64 -3.81 -6.28
N HIS A 91 -4.36 -4.05 -5.20
CA HIS A 91 -5.49 -3.23 -4.79
C HIS A 91 -5.22 -2.68 -3.40
N PHE A 92 -5.17 -1.36 -3.28
CA PHE A 92 -4.91 -0.64 -2.04
C PHE A 92 -6.24 -0.18 -1.45
N ALA A 93 -6.35 -0.21 -0.13
CA ALA A 93 -7.55 0.19 0.58
C ALA A 93 -7.23 0.76 1.96
N GLU A 94 -7.91 1.83 2.32
CA GLU A 94 -7.87 2.37 3.69
C GLU A 94 -8.77 1.56 4.62
N ASN A 95 -9.87 1.07 4.09
CA ASN A 95 -10.83 0.22 4.79
C ASN A 95 -11.00 -1.11 4.04
N ALA A 96 -11.15 -2.21 4.78
CA ALA A 96 -11.31 -3.55 4.20
C ALA A 96 -12.55 -3.69 3.27
N THR A 97 -13.57 -2.83 3.42
CA THR A 97 -14.74 -2.80 2.53
C THR A 97 -14.38 -2.44 1.10
N GLU A 98 -13.40 -1.58 0.91
CA GLU A 98 -12.97 -1.09 -0.40
C GLU A 98 -12.34 -2.20 -1.25
N LEU A 99 -11.75 -3.22 -0.62
CA LEU A 99 -11.17 -4.38 -1.33
C LEU A 99 -12.22 -5.25 -2.06
N PHE A 100 -13.50 -5.04 -1.79
CA PHE A 100 -14.60 -5.68 -2.51
C PHE A 100 -15.18 -4.81 -3.64
N GLU A 101 -14.72 -3.56 -3.76
CA GLU A 101 -15.04 -2.69 -4.88
C GLU A 101 -14.15 -3.03 -6.09
N ASP A 102 -14.76 -3.04 -7.27
CA ASP A 102 -14.03 -3.21 -8.53
C ASP A 102 -14.12 -1.90 -9.31
N GLY A 103 -12.98 -1.34 -9.70
CA GLY A 103 -12.93 -0.10 -10.45
C GLY A 103 -13.77 -0.11 -11.73
N LYS A 104 -13.95 -1.29 -12.36
CA LYS A 104 -14.76 -1.44 -13.58
C LYS A 104 -16.25 -1.41 -13.32
N SER A 105 -16.71 -1.90 -12.18
CA SER A 105 -18.11 -1.98 -11.78
C SER A 105 -18.55 -0.85 -10.85
N TYR A 106 -17.62 0.01 -10.43
CA TYR A 106 -17.88 1.10 -9.51
C TYR A 106 -18.88 2.10 -10.08
N GLN A 107 -19.94 2.38 -9.32
CA GLN A 107 -21.02 3.32 -9.67
C GLN A 107 -21.22 4.41 -8.61
N GLY A 108 -20.17 4.73 -7.85
CA GLY A 108 -20.22 5.82 -6.88
C GLY A 108 -20.25 7.21 -7.54
N TRP A 109 -20.35 8.25 -6.72
CA TRP A 109 -20.44 9.64 -7.18
C TRP A 109 -19.10 10.25 -7.60
N ILE A 110 -17.96 9.66 -7.20
CA ILE A 110 -16.62 10.07 -7.64
C ILE A 110 -16.16 9.21 -8.82
N CYS A 111 -15.11 9.64 -9.50
CA CYS A 111 -14.54 8.87 -10.60
C CYS A 111 -13.90 7.56 -10.08
N SER A 112 -14.11 6.45 -10.79
CA SER A 112 -13.52 5.15 -10.47
C SER A 112 -12.00 5.14 -10.42
N SER A 113 -11.33 6.11 -11.05
CA SER A 113 -9.87 6.27 -10.97
C SER A 113 -9.35 6.64 -9.57
N TRP A 114 -10.23 6.96 -8.62
CA TRP A 114 -9.89 7.10 -7.21
C TRP A 114 -9.70 5.77 -6.49
N ILE A 115 -10.19 4.67 -7.05
CA ILE A 115 -9.90 3.33 -6.54
C ILE A 115 -8.45 3.03 -6.87
N GLU A 116 -7.62 2.88 -5.86
CA GLU A 116 -6.20 2.66 -6.01
C GLU A 116 -5.91 1.20 -6.37
N GLU A 117 -5.98 0.92 -7.66
CA GLU A 117 -5.71 -0.39 -8.25
C GLU A 117 -4.62 -0.29 -9.31
N GLU A 118 -3.62 -1.16 -9.24
CA GLU A 118 -2.55 -1.25 -10.23
C GLU A 118 -2.50 -2.64 -10.85
N GLN A 119 -2.32 -2.71 -12.17
CA GLN A 119 -2.01 -3.95 -12.87
C GLN A 119 -0.65 -3.80 -13.55
N LEU A 120 0.25 -4.71 -13.27
CA LEU A 120 1.63 -4.62 -13.75
C LEU A 120 2.21 -5.99 -14.08
N HIS A 121 3.09 -6.01 -15.08
CA HIS A 121 3.90 -7.18 -15.42
C HIS A 121 5.26 -7.05 -14.76
N VAL A 122 5.66 -8.08 -14.03
CA VAL A 122 6.99 -8.19 -13.41
C VAL A 122 7.82 -9.12 -14.27
N ASP A 123 8.72 -8.55 -15.07
CA ASP A 123 9.50 -9.28 -16.07
C ASP A 123 10.59 -10.15 -15.44
N VAL A 124 11.10 -9.75 -14.30
CA VAL A 124 12.22 -10.41 -13.63
C VAL A 124 11.84 -10.85 -12.23
N VAL A 125 11.98 -12.13 -11.94
CA VAL A 125 11.85 -12.72 -10.60
C VAL A 125 13.04 -13.65 -10.40
N PRO A 126 13.82 -13.57 -9.30
CA PRO A 126 13.61 -12.73 -8.12
C PRO A 126 13.91 -11.24 -8.36
N SER A 127 13.14 -10.37 -7.70
CA SER A 127 13.35 -8.92 -7.79
C SER A 127 12.72 -8.17 -6.62
N GLN A 128 13.18 -6.95 -6.42
CA GLN A 128 12.51 -5.97 -5.57
C GLN A 128 11.66 -5.04 -6.43
N LEU A 129 10.36 -5.12 -6.26
CA LEU A 129 9.39 -4.26 -6.93
C LEU A 129 9.05 -3.09 -6.01
N ARG A 130 9.56 -1.90 -6.29
CA ARG A 130 9.14 -0.65 -5.64
C ARG A 130 8.19 0.10 -6.57
N LEU A 131 7.00 0.41 -6.09
CA LEU A 131 6.03 1.16 -6.87
C LEU A 131 6.44 2.65 -6.98
N PRO A 132 6.19 3.28 -8.13
CA PRO A 132 6.75 4.60 -8.45
C PRO A 132 6.00 5.76 -7.77
N ARG A 133 4.74 5.56 -7.34
CA ARG A 133 3.92 6.60 -6.72
C ARG A 133 3.56 6.27 -5.28
N ARG A 134 3.12 7.28 -4.54
CA ARG A 134 2.57 7.11 -3.19
C ARG A 134 1.13 6.61 -3.28
N TYR A 135 0.77 5.75 -2.33
CA TYR A 135 -0.58 5.25 -2.11
C TYR A 135 -1.00 5.56 -0.69
N ALA A 136 -2.31 5.72 -0.47
CA ALA A 136 -2.92 5.88 0.83
C ALA A 136 -3.68 4.60 1.20
N PHE A 137 -3.18 3.82 2.15
CA PHE A 137 -3.72 2.50 2.42
C PHE A 137 -3.43 2.01 3.84
N ARG A 138 -4.25 1.10 4.31
CA ARG A 138 -3.95 0.17 5.40
C ARG A 138 -3.82 -1.26 4.89
N TYR A 139 -4.63 -1.62 3.90
CA TYR A 139 -4.66 -2.97 3.32
C TYR A 139 -4.12 -2.96 1.90
N VAL A 140 -3.40 -4.02 1.55
CA VAL A 140 -2.97 -4.28 0.17
C VAL A 140 -3.34 -5.71 -0.20
N MET A 141 -4.18 -5.86 -1.20
CA MET A 141 -4.45 -7.17 -1.80
C MET A 141 -3.54 -7.37 -3.01
N ILE A 142 -2.80 -8.44 -3.01
CA ILE A 142 -1.92 -8.88 -4.10
C ILE A 142 -2.59 -10.09 -4.74
N GLU A 143 -2.91 -9.99 -6.02
CA GLU A 143 -3.51 -11.08 -6.81
C GLU A 143 -2.60 -11.41 -7.99
N VAL A 144 -2.38 -12.69 -8.23
CA VAL A 144 -1.69 -13.19 -9.42
C VAL A 144 -2.72 -13.41 -10.52
N LEU A 145 -2.81 -12.47 -11.47
CA LEU A 145 -3.73 -12.57 -12.60
C LEU A 145 -3.30 -13.66 -13.58
N ASP A 146 -1.99 -13.72 -13.86
CA ASP A 146 -1.41 -14.78 -14.68
C ASP A 146 0.06 -15.02 -14.33
N ILE A 147 0.51 -16.25 -14.51
CA ILE A 147 1.87 -16.72 -14.27
C ILE A 147 2.12 -18.00 -15.08
N SER A 148 3.36 -18.25 -15.47
CA SER A 148 3.73 -19.51 -16.14
C SER A 148 3.47 -20.73 -15.22
N SER A 149 3.06 -21.82 -15.81
CA SER A 149 2.87 -23.10 -15.07
C SER A 149 4.17 -23.73 -14.55
N LYS A 150 5.34 -23.20 -14.92
CA LYS A 150 6.64 -23.76 -14.55
C LYS A 150 7.13 -23.28 -13.18
N PHE A 151 6.58 -22.18 -12.68
CA PHE A 151 6.97 -21.63 -11.40
C PHE A 151 5.78 -20.97 -10.69
N ASP A 152 5.90 -20.81 -9.39
CA ASP A 152 4.93 -20.12 -8.54
C ASP A 152 5.60 -18.90 -7.90
N LEU A 153 4.83 -17.84 -7.68
CA LEU A 153 5.34 -16.62 -7.04
C LEU A 153 5.40 -16.78 -5.51
N VAL A 154 6.43 -16.21 -4.92
CA VAL A 154 6.59 -16.04 -3.48
C VAL A 154 6.82 -14.57 -3.17
N VAL A 155 6.09 -14.03 -2.22
CA VAL A 155 6.34 -12.70 -1.65
C VAL A 155 7.15 -12.90 -0.37
N GLU A 156 8.44 -12.61 -0.41
CA GLU A 156 9.34 -12.81 0.73
C GLU A 156 9.22 -11.71 1.77
N ASP A 157 9.00 -10.46 1.29
CA ASP A 157 8.82 -9.31 2.16
C ASP A 157 7.91 -8.28 1.50
N ALA A 158 7.20 -7.52 2.31
CA ALA A 158 6.33 -6.43 1.88
C ALA A 158 6.35 -5.32 2.92
N PHE A 159 6.74 -4.12 2.50
CA PHE A 159 6.81 -2.96 3.36
C PHE A 159 6.41 -1.67 2.65
N CYS A 160 5.93 -0.72 3.43
CA CYS A 160 5.68 0.65 2.99
C CYS A 160 6.85 1.53 3.45
N THR A 161 7.42 2.33 2.52
CA THR A 161 8.19 3.50 2.90
C THR A 161 7.19 4.63 3.12
N ALA A 162 6.72 4.75 4.37
CA ALA A 162 5.76 5.77 4.77
C ALA A 162 6.43 7.15 4.76
N VAL A 163 5.71 8.16 4.28
CA VAL A 163 6.22 9.52 4.12
C VAL A 163 5.33 10.49 4.88
N SER A 164 5.94 11.27 5.78
CA SER A 164 5.25 12.29 6.56
C SER A 164 6.05 13.60 6.57
N SER A 165 5.36 14.73 6.63
CA SER A 165 5.97 16.04 6.93
C SER A 165 6.02 16.33 8.43
N ALA A 166 5.31 15.54 9.25
CA ALA A 166 5.35 15.64 10.71
C ALA A 166 6.58 14.92 11.27
N LYS A 167 7.29 15.56 12.18
CA LYS A 167 8.37 14.93 12.97
C LYS A 167 7.79 14.58 14.33
N ASP A 168 8.05 13.36 14.81
CA ASP A 168 7.54 12.88 16.11
C ASP A 168 7.81 13.82 17.28
N GLN A 169 8.90 14.59 17.20
CA GLN A 169 9.28 15.59 18.22
C GLN A 169 8.43 16.87 18.20
N GLU A 170 7.68 17.12 17.13
CA GLU A 170 6.85 18.33 16.97
C GLU A 170 5.41 18.10 17.45
N LEU A 171 5.02 16.85 17.70
CA LEU A 171 3.72 16.51 18.26
C LEU A 171 3.74 16.80 19.76
N SER A 172 3.29 18.02 20.15
CA SER A 172 3.15 18.37 21.55
C SER A 172 2.00 17.58 22.18
N ALA A 173 2.30 16.80 23.21
CA ALA A 173 1.27 16.08 23.94
C ALA A 173 0.26 17.08 24.54
N PHE A 174 -0.96 17.09 24.02
CA PHE A 174 -2.06 17.88 24.56
C PHE A 174 -2.52 17.28 25.89
N LYS A 175 -2.38 18.04 26.97
CA LYS A 175 -2.83 17.63 28.30
C LYS A 175 -4.26 18.13 28.55
N ALA A 176 -5.25 17.38 28.12
CA ALA A 176 -6.63 17.69 28.45
C ALA A 176 -7.03 17.06 29.78
N GLN A 177 -7.72 17.83 30.64
CA GLN A 177 -8.37 17.28 31.85
C GLN A 177 -9.56 16.38 31.51
N ASN A 178 -10.18 16.58 30.34
CA ASN A 178 -11.28 15.78 29.84
C ASN A 178 -10.76 14.57 29.06
N HIS A 179 -11.08 13.37 29.55
CA HIS A 179 -10.67 12.11 28.94
C HIS A 179 -11.09 11.95 27.47
N LYS A 180 -12.26 12.49 27.07
CA LYS A 180 -12.72 12.44 25.66
C LYS A 180 -11.84 13.30 24.75
N LEU A 181 -11.45 14.50 25.22
CA LEU A 181 -10.55 15.39 24.46
C LEU A 181 -9.15 14.79 24.36
N ALA A 182 -8.62 14.20 25.43
CA ALA A 182 -7.34 13.51 25.39
C ALA A 182 -7.35 12.33 24.40
N LYS A 183 -8.46 11.58 24.35
CA LYS A 183 -8.61 10.50 23.37
C LYS A 183 -8.73 10.99 21.94
N MET A 184 -9.41 12.13 21.71
CA MET A 184 -9.49 12.74 20.37
C MET A 184 -8.13 13.19 19.90
N ASP A 185 -7.32 13.78 20.77
CA ASP A 185 -5.95 14.19 20.45
C ASP A 185 -5.08 13.00 20.05
N GLN A 186 -5.16 11.89 20.79
CA GLN A 186 -4.46 10.64 20.46
C GLN A 186 -4.86 10.03 19.12
N ILE A 187 -6.09 10.27 18.65
CA ILE A 187 -6.56 9.77 17.34
C ILE A 187 -6.13 10.72 16.22
N ALA A 188 -5.97 12.01 16.51
CA ALA A 188 -5.58 13.03 15.53
C ALA A 188 -4.07 13.07 15.27
N CYS A 189 -3.25 12.54 16.16
CA CYS A 189 -1.80 12.42 16.02
C CYS A 189 -1.40 11.06 15.43
#